data_8f99e1c7da781dc0c8240fe87efb65b9
#
_entry.id   8f99e1c7da781dc0c8240fe87efb65b9
#
_cell.length_a   1.000
_cell.length_b   1.000
_cell.length_c   1.000
_cell.angle_alpha   90.00
_cell.angle_beta   90.00
_cell.angle_gamma   90.00
#
_symmetry.space_group_name_H-M   'P 1'
#
loop_
_entity.id
_entity.type
_entity.pdbx_description
1 polymer ?
#
loop_
_entity_poly.entity_id
_entity_poly.type
_entity_poly.pdbx_seq_one_letter_code
_entity_poly.pdbx_strand_id
1 'polypeptide(L)'
;GQWLPHSVSFAQKQLWQIAANDEGKEITLEFRFTTDQEINMSDAGFIRADNDAIKNVLAQRKAQEMKVTEWTNTKVAGTVNITDDSSVMMTSIPYSSGWTVKVDGKEVATKRAWDTFLSFPITPGKHKIVMTYVPSGLLAGVFFSLISAAGVLAMRRYDRKVEAEKDLF
;
A
#
# COMPACT_ATOMS: atom_id res chain seq x y z
N GLY A 1 24.51 -16.37 25.90
CA GLY A 1 24.58 -15.90 24.54
C GLY A 1 23.28 -16.23 23.82
N GLN A 2 22.72 -15.28 23.11
CA GLN A 2 21.50 -15.51 22.31
C GLN A 2 21.94 -15.98 20.93
N TRP A 3 21.57 -17.19 20.56
CA TRP A 3 21.79 -17.72 19.21
C TRP A 3 20.66 -17.27 18.31
N LEU A 4 20.99 -16.58 17.23
CA LEU A 4 20.04 -16.26 16.17
C LEU A 4 20.19 -17.29 15.06
N PRO A 5 19.28 -18.29 14.93
CA PRO A 5 19.33 -19.25 13.85
C PRO A 5 18.87 -18.60 12.57
N HIS A 6 19.78 -18.34 11.65
CA HIS A 6 19.44 -17.85 10.32
C HIS A 6 20.08 -18.74 9.26
N SER A 7 19.23 -19.26 8.35
CA SER A 7 19.69 -19.74 7.05
C SER A 7 19.85 -18.52 6.14
N VAL A 8 21.06 -18.18 5.75
CA VAL A 8 21.33 -17.08 4.84
C VAL A 8 21.25 -17.60 3.42
N SER A 9 20.30 -17.13 2.62
CA SER A 9 20.35 -17.27 1.17
C SER A 9 21.39 -16.29 0.63
N PHE A 10 22.39 -16.77 -0.11
CA PHE A 10 23.60 -16.06 -0.51
C PHE A 10 23.44 -14.79 -1.37
N ALA A 11 22.22 -14.35 -1.67
CA ALA A 11 21.98 -13.24 -2.60
C ALA A 11 21.40 -11.98 -1.96
N GLN A 12 21.14 -11.92 -0.66
CA GLN A 12 20.47 -10.77 -0.05
C GLN A 12 21.27 -10.20 1.13
N LYS A 13 21.49 -8.86 1.09
CA LYS A 13 22.02 -8.13 2.24
C LYS A 13 20.98 -8.19 3.36
N GLN A 14 21.38 -8.70 4.52
CA GLN A 14 20.51 -8.79 5.70
C GLN A 14 21.02 -7.83 6.77
N LEU A 15 20.10 -7.16 7.44
CA LEU A 15 20.38 -6.29 8.54
C LEU A 15 19.99 -6.99 9.85
N TRP A 16 20.94 -7.23 10.74
CA TRP A 16 20.68 -7.85 12.03
C TRP A 16 20.89 -6.86 13.16
N GLN A 17 19.94 -6.79 14.06
CA GLN A 17 20.12 -6.05 15.29
C GLN A 17 20.98 -6.89 16.25
N ILE A 18 22.19 -6.44 16.51
CA ILE A 18 23.17 -7.16 17.34
C ILE A 18 23.04 -6.73 18.80
N ALA A 19 22.75 -5.45 19.04
CA ALA A 19 22.59 -4.90 20.37
C ALA A 19 21.57 -3.78 20.40
N ALA A 20 20.94 -3.59 21.55
CA ALA A 20 20.07 -2.48 21.84
C ALA A 20 20.41 -1.93 23.24
N ASN A 21 20.57 -0.60 23.34
CA ASN A 21 20.88 0.10 24.61
C ASN A 21 22.19 -0.33 25.28
N ASP A 22 23.17 -0.78 24.50
CA ASP A 22 24.47 -1.26 24.98
C ASP A 22 25.61 -0.28 24.64
N GLU A 23 25.31 1.01 24.60
CA GLU A 23 26.30 2.04 24.31
C GLU A 23 27.43 2.00 25.35
N GLY A 24 28.68 1.93 24.85
CA GLY A 24 29.88 1.84 25.70
C GLY A 24 30.19 0.44 26.24
N LYS A 25 29.41 -0.58 25.90
CA LYS A 25 29.72 -1.97 26.29
C LYS A 25 30.47 -2.68 25.17
N GLU A 26 31.37 -3.56 25.55
CA GLU A 26 32.03 -4.48 24.64
C GLU A 26 31.09 -5.60 24.28
N ILE A 27 30.98 -5.88 22.98
CA ILE A 27 30.12 -6.93 22.40
C ILE A 27 31.02 -7.88 21.62
N THR A 28 30.92 -9.16 21.93
CA THR A 28 31.59 -10.21 21.18
C THR A 28 30.61 -10.89 20.23
N LEU A 29 30.94 -10.90 18.95
CA LEU A 29 30.22 -11.61 17.92
C LEU A 29 30.96 -12.88 17.51
N GLU A 30 30.31 -14.03 17.66
CA GLU A 30 30.87 -15.32 17.27
C GLU A 30 30.10 -15.84 16.05
N PHE A 31 30.78 -16.08 14.93
CA PHE A 31 30.23 -16.70 13.73
C PHE A 31 30.66 -18.16 13.69
N ARG A 32 29.70 -19.07 13.68
CA ARG A 32 29.92 -20.50 13.48
C ARG A 32 29.44 -20.93 12.11
N PHE A 33 30.35 -21.37 11.31
CA PHE A 33 30.08 -21.89 9.99
C PHE A 33 29.96 -23.42 10.06
N THR A 34 28.95 -23.95 9.41
CA THR A 34 28.68 -25.42 9.33
C THR A 34 29.10 -26.01 7.98
N THR A 35 29.90 -25.28 7.22
CA THR A 35 30.35 -25.68 5.88
C THR A 35 31.88 -25.60 5.82
N ASP A 36 32.47 -26.52 5.06
CA ASP A 36 33.89 -26.49 4.73
C ASP A 36 34.21 -25.65 3.47
N GLN A 37 33.20 -24.95 2.93
CA GLN A 37 33.39 -24.06 1.78
C GLN A 37 33.95 -22.72 2.19
N GLU A 38 34.74 -22.10 1.31
CA GLU A 38 35.24 -20.76 1.47
C GLU A 38 34.10 -19.75 1.55
N ILE A 39 34.07 -18.92 2.60
CA ILE A 39 33.06 -17.89 2.80
C ILE A 39 33.71 -16.53 2.65
N ASN A 40 33.25 -15.76 1.68
CA ASN A 40 33.71 -14.41 1.48
C ASN A 40 32.80 -13.42 2.24
N MET A 41 33.35 -12.69 3.19
CA MET A 41 32.68 -11.69 4.01
C MET A 41 33.04 -10.24 3.63
N SER A 42 33.31 -9.97 2.38
CA SER A 42 33.79 -8.67 1.90
C SER A 42 32.83 -7.49 2.17
N ASP A 43 31.54 -7.75 2.34
CA ASP A 43 30.48 -6.76 2.53
C ASP A 43 29.91 -6.71 3.96
N ALA A 44 30.62 -7.28 4.94
CA ALA A 44 30.20 -7.20 6.34
C ALA A 44 30.55 -5.83 6.94
N GLY A 45 29.59 -5.16 7.53
CA GLY A 45 29.79 -3.86 8.18
C GLY A 45 28.87 -3.65 9.37
N PHE A 46 29.26 -2.75 10.26
CA PHE A 46 28.45 -2.35 11.41
C PHE A 46 27.80 -1.00 11.15
N ILE A 47 26.51 -0.89 11.43
CA ILE A 47 25.75 0.34 11.32
C ILE A 47 25.21 0.68 12.72
N ARG A 48 25.45 1.89 13.17
CA ARG A 48 24.83 2.41 14.38
C ARG A 48 23.58 3.19 13.99
N ALA A 49 22.43 2.81 14.56
CA ALA A 49 21.21 3.58 14.42
C ALA A 49 21.26 4.80 15.36
N ASP A 50 21.12 5.99 14.82
CA ASP A 50 20.89 7.19 15.60
C ASP A 50 19.41 7.27 16.00
N ASN A 51 19.10 6.76 17.18
CA ASN A 51 17.75 6.71 17.69
C ASN A 51 17.12 8.09 17.89
N ASP A 52 17.89 9.11 18.20
CA ASP A 52 17.37 10.45 18.40
C ASP A 52 17.08 11.15 17.08
N ALA A 53 17.92 10.96 16.07
CA ALA A 53 17.63 11.40 14.72
C ALA A 53 16.36 10.72 14.17
N ILE A 54 16.22 9.42 14.38
CA ILE A 54 15.01 8.66 13.98
C ILE A 54 13.77 9.20 14.70
N LYS A 55 13.82 9.39 16.02
CA LYS A 55 12.70 9.96 16.80
C LYS A 55 12.32 11.35 16.32
N ASN A 56 13.30 12.20 16.04
CA ASN A 56 13.06 13.55 15.54
C ASN A 56 12.37 13.55 14.18
N VAL A 57 12.84 12.73 13.24
CA VAL A 57 12.18 12.58 11.92
C VAL A 57 10.76 12.04 12.07
N LEU A 58 10.56 11.01 12.91
CA LEU A 58 9.22 10.46 13.16
C LEU A 58 8.29 11.50 13.79
N ALA A 59 8.76 12.31 14.74
CA ALA A 59 7.97 13.37 15.35
C ALA A 59 7.55 14.43 14.33
N GLN A 60 8.45 14.86 13.43
CA GLN A 60 8.15 15.79 12.35
C GLN A 60 7.08 15.22 11.39
N ARG A 61 7.22 13.95 11.01
CA ARG A 61 6.24 13.29 10.11
C ARG A 61 4.89 13.11 10.80
N LYS A 62 4.90 12.75 12.08
CA LYS A 62 3.67 12.61 12.87
C LYS A 62 2.92 13.94 13.05
N ALA A 63 3.62 15.05 13.14
CA ALA A 63 3.01 16.38 13.21
C ALA A 63 2.21 16.73 11.94
N GLN A 64 2.55 16.13 10.81
CA GLN A 64 1.90 16.32 9.51
C GLN A 64 1.09 15.09 9.08
N GLU A 65 0.74 14.20 9.99
CA GLU A 65 -0.08 13.04 9.67
C GLU A 65 -1.52 13.44 9.28
N MET A 66 -2.12 12.66 8.41
CA MET A 66 -3.54 12.82 8.08
C MET A 66 -4.41 12.38 9.24
N LYS A 67 -5.25 13.29 9.74
CA LYS A 67 -6.31 12.97 10.71
C LYS A 67 -7.47 12.35 9.96
N VAL A 68 -7.59 11.03 10.03
CA VAL A 68 -8.66 10.28 9.37
C VAL A 68 -9.98 10.56 10.08
N THR A 69 -10.98 10.99 9.32
CA THR A 69 -12.34 11.28 9.80
C THR A 69 -13.37 10.25 9.35
N GLU A 70 -13.06 9.52 8.27
CA GLU A 70 -13.92 8.47 7.75
C GLU A 70 -13.05 7.33 7.19
N TRP A 71 -13.40 6.10 7.54
CA TRP A 71 -12.74 4.90 7.05
C TRP A 71 -13.77 3.82 6.76
N THR A 72 -13.84 3.42 5.50
CA THR A 72 -14.65 2.28 5.03
C THR A 72 -13.82 1.40 4.09
N ASN A 73 -14.37 0.28 3.64
CA ASN A 73 -13.68 -0.61 2.70
C ASN A 73 -13.36 0.03 1.34
N THR A 74 -14.08 1.10 0.98
CA THR A 74 -13.97 1.75 -0.33
C THR A 74 -13.70 3.24 -0.24
N LYS A 75 -13.59 3.81 0.97
CA LYS A 75 -13.39 5.24 1.16
C LYS A 75 -12.55 5.53 2.38
N VAL A 76 -11.58 6.41 2.22
CA VAL A 76 -10.81 7.01 3.31
C VAL A 76 -10.86 8.53 3.14
N ALA A 77 -11.29 9.23 4.19
CA ALA A 77 -11.30 10.69 4.17
C ALA A 77 -10.69 11.25 5.45
N GLY A 78 -10.15 12.46 5.35
CA GLY A 78 -9.53 13.14 6.49
C GLY A 78 -8.99 14.50 6.13
N THR A 79 -8.28 15.08 7.08
CA THR A 79 -7.62 16.37 6.94
C THR A 79 -6.14 16.25 7.26
N VAL A 80 -5.32 17.05 6.61
CA VAL A 80 -3.89 17.13 6.87
C VAL A 80 -3.47 18.60 6.88
N ASN A 81 -2.41 18.91 7.61
CA ASN A 81 -1.78 20.22 7.58
C ASN A 81 -0.30 20.04 7.24
N ILE A 82 0.08 20.37 6.03
CA ILE A 82 1.45 20.29 5.52
C ILE A 82 2.16 21.60 5.84
N THR A 83 3.25 21.54 6.59
CA THR A 83 4.01 22.71 7.07
C THR A 83 5.37 22.87 6.41
N ASP A 84 5.82 21.84 5.70
CA ASP A 84 7.07 21.87 4.93
C ASP A 84 6.77 21.94 3.42
N ASP A 85 7.82 22.10 2.62
CA ASP A 85 7.72 22.11 1.15
C ASP A 85 7.54 20.70 0.56
N SER A 86 7.01 19.77 1.34
CA SER A 86 6.69 18.43 0.86
C SER A 86 5.71 18.51 -0.31
N SER A 87 6.09 17.97 -1.43
CA SER A 87 5.28 17.97 -2.65
C SER A 87 4.54 16.65 -2.88
N VAL A 88 4.77 15.64 -2.03
CA VAL A 88 4.19 14.30 -2.19
C VAL A 88 3.74 13.75 -0.83
N MET A 89 2.48 13.36 -0.77
CA MET A 89 1.95 12.56 0.33
C MET A 89 2.00 11.08 -0.05
N MET A 90 2.59 10.28 0.84
CA MET A 90 2.63 8.83 0.75
C MET A 90 1.69 8.22 1.79
N THR A 91 1.01 7.16 1.43
CA THR A 91 0.12 6.42 2.33
C THR A 91 0.67 5.00 2.56
N SER A 92 0.16 4.31 3.55
CA SER A 92 0.39 2.86 3.74
C SER A 92 -0.58 1.98 2.93
N ILE A 93 -1.42 2.58 2.09
CA ILE A 93 -2.36 1.87 1.23
C ILE A 93 -1.60 1.34 0.00
N PRO A 94 -1.73 0.05 -0.35
CA PRO A 94 -1.17 -0.47 -1.59
C PRO A 94 -1.72 0.25 -2.82
N TYR A 95 -0.84 0.56 -3.76
CA TYR A 95 -1.25 1.21 -5.00
C TYR A 95 -2.13 0.27 -5.85
N SER A 96 -3.24 0.81 -6.32
CA SER A 96 -4.09 0.19 -7.33
C SER A 96 -4.69 1.28 -8.21
N SER A 97 -4.89 0.98 -9.50
CA SER A 97 -5.54 1.90 -10.46
C SER A 97 -7.00 2.20 -10.12
N GLY A 98 -7.60 1.43 -9.22
CA GLY A 98 -8.95 1.68 -8.73
C GLY A 98 -9.07 2.82 -7.71
N TRP A 99 -7.95 3.34 -7.19
CA TRP A 99 -7.97 4.48 -6.28
C TRP A 99 -8.09 5.80 -7.03
N THR A 100 -9.06 6.59 -6.64
CA THR A 100 -9.21 8.00 -7.01
C THR A 100 -8.97 8.86 -5.77
N VAL A 101 -8.06 9.82 -5.87
CA VAL A 101 -7.72 10.74 -4.78
C VAL A 101 -8.16 12.15 -5.13
N LYS A 102 -8.87 12.80 -4.20
CA LYS A 102 -9.24 14.22 -4.30
C LYS A 102 -8.64 14.99 -3.15
N VAL A 103 -7.96 16.08 -3.48
CA VAL A 103 -7.45 17.08 -2.53
C VAL A 103 -8.30 18.33 -2.71
N ASP A 104 -8.97 18.77 -1.65
CA ASP A 104 -9.90 19.91 -1.66
C ASP A 104 -10.98 19.82 -2.75
N GLY A 105 -11.46 18.58 -3.00
CA GLY A 105 -12.47 18.29 -4.01
C GLY A 105 -11.95 18.15 -5.45
N LYS A 106 -10.68 18.47 -5.71
CA LYS A 106 -10.06 18.31 -7.04
C LYS A 106 -9.32 16.99 -7.12
N GLU A 107 -9.54 16.25 -8.19
CA GLU A 107 -8.83 15.01 -8.44
C GLU A 107 -7.36 15.27 -8.74
N VAL A 108 -6.48 14.47 -8.14
CA VAL A 108 -5.03 14.53 -8.31
C VAL A 108 -4.50 13.21 -8.85
N ALA A 109 -3.44 13.29 -9.66
CA ALA A 109 -2.80 12.11 -10.22
C ALA A 109 -2.15 11.27 -9.11
N THR A 110 -2.45 9.98 -9.09
CA THR A 110 -1.84 9.04 -8.16
C THR A 110 -0.58 8.42 -8.77
N LYS A 111 0.40 8.13 -7.93
CA LYS A 111 1.65 7.46 -8.30
C LYS A 111 1.96 6.33 -7.33
N ARG A 112 2.83 5.44 -7.76
CA ARG A 112 3.34 4.36 -6.92
C ARG A 112 4.64 4.83 -6.25
N ALA A 113 4.64 4.91 -4.91
CA ALA A 113 5.84 5.15 -4.15
C ALA A 113 6.46 3.81 -3.73
N TRP A 114 7.79 3.69 -3.88
CA TRP A 114 8.55 2.45 -3.58
C TRP A 114 7.93 1.19 -4.20
N ASP A 115 7.44 1.33 -5.44
CA ASP A 115 6.77 0.25 -6.20
C ASP A 115 5.59 -0.43 -5.50
N THR A 116 5.13 0.11 -4.38
CA THR A 116 4.12 -0.53 -3.52
C THR A 116 3.00 0.41 -3.11
N PHE A 117 3.30 1.60 -2.60
CA PHE A 117 2.33 2.43 -1.89
C PHE A 117 1.69 3.51 -2.75
N LEU A 118 0.42 3.81 -2.45
CA LEU A 118 -0.30 4.93 -3.05
C LEU A 118 0.29 6.24 -2.60
N SER A 119 0.65 7.10 -3.55
CA SER A 119 1.13 8.46 -3.31
C SER A 119 0.48 9.44 -4.29
N PHE A 120 0.46 10.72 -3.91
CA PHE A 120 -0.11 11.79 -4.70
C PHE A 120 0.53 13.14 -4.34
N PRO A 121 0.53 14.11 -5.27
CA PRO A 121 1.05 15.45 -5.02
C PRO A 121 0.16 16.20 -4.01
N ILE A 122 0.80 16.98 -3.15
CA ILE A 122 0.14 17.86 -2.19
C ILE A 122 1.00 19.12 -2.00
N THR A 123 0.35 20.24 -1.73
CA THR A 123 1.04 21.52 -1.46
C THR A 123 1.08 21.80 0.04
N PRO A 124 1.94 22.74 0.50
CA PRO A 124 1.84 23.25 1.88
C PRO A 124 0.47 23.86 2.17
N GLY A 125 -0.01 23.66 3.41
CA GLY A 125 -1.30 24.18 3.84
C GLY A 125 -2.22 23.13 4.46
N LYS A 126 -3.44 23.55 4.78
CA LYS A 126 -4.51 22.66 5.28
C LYS A 126 -5.32 22.13 4.12
N HIS A 127 -5.43 20.81 4.03
CA HIS A 127 -6.14 20.14 2.96
C HIS A 127 -7.14 19.14 3.48
N LYS A 128 -8.25 19.00 2.74
CA LYS A 128 -9.20 17.90 2.90
C LYS A 128 -8.92 16.84 1.84
N ILE A 129 -8.65 15.63 2.27
CA ILE A 129 -8.35 14.50 1.39
C ILE A 129 -9.50 13.52 1.40
N VAL A 130 -9.90 13.07 0.21
CA VAL A 130 -10.88 11.99 0.03
C VAL A 130 -10.29 10.99 -0.98
N MET A 131 -10.12 9.78 -0.54
CA MET A 131 -9.67 8.65 -1.35
C MET A 131 -10.84 7.68 -1.51
N THR A 132 -11.19 7.32 -2.75
CA THR A 132 -12.25 6.36 -3.04
C THR A 132 -11.71 5.24 -3.92
N TYR A 133 -12.17 4.03 -3.66
CA TYR A 133 -11.75 2.84 -4.39
C TYR A 133 -12.91 2.21 -5.15
N VAL A 134 -12.71 2.04 -6.45
CA VAL A 134 -13.59 1.27 -7.31
C VAL A 134 -12.75 0.20 -8.00
N PRO A 135 -13.04 -1.10 -7.81
CA PRO A 135 -12.29 -2.16 -8.48
C PRO A 135 -12.32 -1.98 -10.00
N SER A 136 -11.15 -2.13 -10.62
CA SER A 136 -11.04 -2.11 -12.09
C SER A 136 -11.91 -3.22 -12.68
N GLY A 137 -12.72 -2.89 -13.68
CA GLY A 137 -13.63 -3.85 -14.32
C GLY A 137 -15.01 -3.97 -13.67
N LEU A 138 -15.26 -3.44 -12.46
CA LEU A 138 -16.57 -3.49 -11.82
C LEU A 138 -17.67 -2.88 -12.70
N LEU A 139 -17.44 -1.68 -13.24
CA LEU A 139 -18.41 -1.01 -14.10
C LEU A 139 -18.68 -1.78 -15.40
N ALA A 140 -17.62 -2.32 -16.00
CA ALA A 140 -17.76 -3.17 -17.19
C ALA A 140 -18.54 -4.45 -16.89
N GLY A 141 -18.23 -5.11 -15.77
CA GLY A 141 -18.96 -6.30 -15.32
C GLY A 141 -20.44 -6.03 -15.09
N VAL A 142 -20.79 -4.94 -14.41
CA VAL A 142 -22.20 -4.52 -14.21
C VAL A 142 -22.88 -4.25 -15.55
N PHE A 143 -22.21 -3.56 -16.47
CA PHE A 143 -22.77 -3.26 -17.80
C PHE A 143 -23.09 -4.55 -18.59
N PHE A 144 -22.14 -5.48 -18.67
CA PHE A 144 -22.38 -6.75 -19.37
C PHE A 144 -23.44 -7.61 -18.67
N SER A 145 -23.50 -7.60 -17.35
CA SER A 145 -24.55 -8.30 -16.59
C SER A 145 -25.95 -7.76 -16.90
N LEU A 146 -26.10 -6.43 -17.01
CA LEU A 146 -27.36 -5.80 -17.35
C LEU A 146 -27.80 -6.13 -18.80
N ILE A 147 -26.86 -6.12 -19.75
CA ILE A 147 -27.14 -6.51 -21.14
C ILE A 147 -27.59 -7.97 -21.19
N SER A 148 -26.90 -8.87 -20.50
CA SER A 148 -27.26 -10.29 -20.48
C SER A 148 -28.64 -10.51 -19.86
N ALA A 149 -28.95 -9.83 -18.76
CA ALA A 149 -30.27 -9.89 -18.14
C ALA A 149 -31.38 -9.38 -19.08
N ALA A 150 -31.15 -8.26 -19.78
CA ALA A 150 -32.07 -7.74 -20.75
C ALA A 150 -32.30 -8.72 -21.94
N GLY A 151 -31.23 -9.37 -22.40
CA GLY A 151 -31.29 -10.39 -23.44
C GLY A 151 -32.17 -11.58 -23.03
N VAL A 152 -31.97 -12.11 -21.83
CA VAL A 152 -32.80 -13.21 -21.29
C VAL A 152 -34.27 -12.81 -21.17
N LEU A 153 -34.56 -11.59 -20.73
CA LEU A 153 -35.92 -11.10 -20.62
C LEU A 153 -36.58 -10.93 -22.00
N ALA A 154 -35.81 -10.47 -22.98
CA ALA A 154 -36.30 -10.36 -24.36
C ALA A 154 -36.61 -11.73 -24.96
N MET A 155 -35.74 -12.73 -24.80
CA MET A 155 -35.98 -14.10 -25.24
C MET A 155 -37.22 -14.69 -24.57
N ARG A 156 -37.38 -14.57 -23.25
CA ARG A 156 -38.59 -15.07 -22.57
C ARG A 156 -39.87 -14.40 -23.09
N ARG A 157 -39.81 -13.11 -23.41
CA ARG A 157 -40.98 -12.41 -23.99
C ARG A 157 -41.30 -12.90 -25.42
N TYR A 158 -40.27 -13.18 -26.19
CA TYR A 158 -40.40 -13.72 -27.53
C TYR A 158 -41.01 -15.13 -27.49
N ASP A 159 -40.49 -16.02 -26.66
CA ASP A 159 -40.99 -17.39 -26.51
C ASP A 159 -42.49 -17.40 -26.12
N ARG A 160 -42.88 -16.57 -25.15
CA ARG A 160 -44.27 -16.44 -24.73
C ARG A 160 -45.20 -15.96 -25.88
N LYS A 161 -44.73 -15.09 -26.78
CA LYS A 161 -45.51 -14.66 -27.92
C LYS A 161 -45.69 -15.77 -28.93
N VAL A 162 -44.63 -16.55 -29.20
CA VAL A 162 -44.66 -17.68 -30.13
C VAL A 162 -45.55 -18.81 -29.58
N GLU A 163 -45.57 -19.09 -28.29
CA GLU A 163 -46.47 -20.04 -27.66
C GLU A 163 -47.93 -19.58 -27.76
N ALA A 164 -48.22 -18.33 -27.43
CA ALA A 164 -49.57 -17.78 -27.52
C ALA A 164 -50.12 -17.76 -28.96
N GLU A 165 -49.26 -17.66 -29.96
CA GLU A 165 -49.68 -17.75 -31.38
C GLU A 165 -49.95 -19.17 -31.83
N LYS A 166 -49.28 -20.18 -31.27
CA LYS A 166 -49.53 -21.59 -31.55
C LYS A 166 -50.80 -22.12 -30.92
N ASP A 167 -51.25 -21.56 -29.79
CA ASP A 167 -52.52 -21.96 -29.15
C ASP A 167 -53.75 -21.37 -29.83
N LEU A 168 -53.58 -20.53 -30.83
CA LEU A 168 -54.69 -19.90 -31.61
C LEU A 168 -55.03 -20.66 -32.91
N PHE A 169 -54.29 -21.72 -33.25
CA PHE A 169 -54.52 -22.59 -34.44
C PHE A 169 -54.66 -24.04 -34.01
#